data_97f70934d791092e39044633d26acf3f
#
_entry.id   97f70934d791092e39044633d26acf3f
#
_cell.length_a   1.000
_cell.length_b   1.000
_cell.length_c   1.000
_cell.angle_alpha   90.00
_cell.angle_beta   90.00
_cell.angle_gamma   90.00
#
_symmetry.space_group_name_H-M   'P 1'
#
loop_
_entity.id
_entity.type
_entity.pdbx_description
1 polymer ?
#
loop_
_entity_poly.entity_id
_entity_poly.type
_entity_poly.pdbx_seq_one_letter_code
_entity_poly.pdbx_strand_id
1 'polypeptide(L)'
;NVLSDLIKSNIVNIITLTVIKRQGEESGIIRNANKIIIGEMIGTCNDTKDAYIIKRQSPKSVQDCIIDSIKRLLLRPDYSLDNIQVLCPQRDGSLGTYMFNYLLQKEFNSTDDVNKILRKKLKIKTENGETETIKLYFKKGDKVIHIKNNYDMDWYIKDEFGAYIKDKKTIGITNGECGIIESINLVKNNKEVYKRIIVRYEDKFVFYDDDFDELEHSYALTIHRSQGSQWKAIIMPIVKQHFNMLNNNLLYTAYTRAELFNVVIGQLEWIHYAIKNYKIRDRYTGLEKRIINYYESKKI
;
A
#
# COMPACT_ATOMS: atom_id res chain seq x y z
N ASN A 1 -7.14 22.51 6.68
CA ASN A 1 -6.24 21.55 7.34
C ASN A 1 -5.55 22.28 8.48
N VAL A 2 -5.59 21.74 9.72
CA VAL A 2 -5.03 22.38 10.91
C VAL A 2 -3.56 22.81 10.68
N LEU A 3 -2.73 21.93 10.13
CA LEU A 3 -1.32 22.26 9.83
C LEU A 3 -1.21 23.42 8.81
N SER A 4 -2.02 23.42 7.77
CA SER A 4 -2.02 24.51 6.77
C SER A 4 -2.43 25.84 7.38
N ASP A 5 -3.43 25.84 8.28
CA ASP A 5 -3.90 27.04 8.95
C ASP A 5 -2.86 27.57 9.96
N LEU A 6 -2.16 26.68 10.66
CA LEU A 6 -1.02 27.04 11.52
C LEU A 6 0.12 27.69 10.70
N ILE A 7 0.47 27.09 9.56
CA ILE A 7 1.49 27.64 8.66
C ILE A 7 1.08 29.02 8.16
N LYS A 8 -0.16 29.19 7.68
CA LYS A 8 -0.68 30.45 7.14
C LYS A 8 -0.78 31.55 8.19
N SER A 9 -0.99 31.20 9.46
CA SER A 9 -1.08 32.19 10.54
C SER A 9 0.24 32.94 10.80
N ASN A 10 1.39 32.39 10.39
CA ASN A 10 2.74 32.94 10.64
C ASN A 10 3.07 33.21 12.13
N ILE A 11 2.33 32.58 13.05
CA ILE A 11 2.53 32.78 14.51
C ILE A 11 3.46 31.74 15.09
N VAL A 12 3.51 30.54 14.50
CA VAL A 12 4.38 29.44 14.94
C VAL A 12 5.66 29.39 14.13
N ASN A 13 6.77 29.06 14.79
CA ASN A 13 8.02 28.84 14.09
C ASN A 13 7.93 27.61 13.20
N ILE A 14 8.25 27.75 11.92
CA ILE A 14 8.17 26.69 10.92
C ILE A 14 9.58 26.34 10.45
N ILE A 15 9.92 25.05 10.54
CA ILE A 15 11.12 24.48 9.93
C ILE A 15 10.68 23.60 8.78
N THR A 16 11.11 23.96 7.57
CA THR A 16 10.80 23.19 6.36
C THR A 16 11.99 22.30 5.99
N LEU A 17 11.76 20.98 5.97
CA LEU A 17 12.75 20.03 5.49
C LEU A 17 12.67 19.98 3.95
N THR A 18 13.76 20.35 3.28
CA THR A 18 13.81 20.45 1.81
C THR A 18 14.64 19.35 1.15
N VAL A 19 15.41 18.60 1.92
CA VAL A 19 16.31 17.56 1.40
C VAL A 19 15.75 16.18 1.68
N ILE A 20 15.54 15.39 0.62
CA ILE A 20 15.16 13.97 0.70
C ILE A 20 16.46 13.17 0.87
N LYS A 21 16.66 12.56 2.04
CA LYS A 21 17.85 11.73 2.35
C LYS A 21 17.63 10.23 2.19
N ARG A 22 16.47 9.82 1.67
CA ARG A 22 16.08 8.40 1.60
C ARG A 22 16.81 7.62 0.51
N GLN A 23 17.16 8.31 -0.58
CA GLN A 23 17.94 7.80 -1.72
C GLN A 23 19.14 8.73 -1.95
N GLY A 24 20.18 8.27 -2.70
CA GLY A 24 21.29 9.14 -3.11
C GLY A 24 20.80 10.31 -3.97
N GLU A 25 21.46 11.45 -3.90
CA GLU A 25 21.07 12.69 -4.60
C GLU A 25 20.95 12.52 -6.12
N GLU A 26 21.68 11.56 -6.70
CA GLU A 26 21.66 11.25 -8.12
C GLU A 26 20.51 10.31 -8.56
N SER A 27 19.69 9.79 -7.62
CA SER A 27 18.61 8.85 -7.91
C SER A 27 17.58 9.43 -8.86
N GLY A 28 17.22 8.68 -9.91
CA GLY A 28 16.13 8.99 -10.82
C GLY A 28 14.76 9.04 -10.12
N ILE A 29 14.60 8.30 -9.03
CA ILE A 29 13.39 8.36 -8.18
C ILE A 29 13.26 9.76 -7.59
N ILE A 30 14.33 10.33 -7.00
CA ILE A 30 14.31 11.69 -6.44
C ILE A 30 14.08 12.73 -7.54
N ARG A 31 14.80 12.61 -8.65
CA ARG A 31 14.63 13.54 -9.79
C ARG A 31 13.18 13.58 -10.26
N ASN A 32 12.56 12.42 -10.44
CA ASN A 32 11.17 12.34 -10.85
C ASN A 32 10.19 12.81 -9.75
N ALA A 33 10.46 12.52 -8.47
CA ALA A 33 9.67 13.03 -7.36
C ALA A 33 9.65 14.56 -7.33
N ASN A 34 10.82 15.20 -7.51
CA ASN A 34 10.92 16.66 -7.61
C ASN A 34 10.15 17.21 -8.82
N LYS A 35 10.23 16.57 -9.99
CA LYS A 35 9.44 16.92 -11.17
C LYS A 35 7.93 16.85 -10.88
N ILE A 36 7.46 15.82 -10.17
CA ILE A 36 6.05 15.72 -9.77
C ILE A 36 5.65 16.94 -8.96
N ILE A 37 6.45 17.35 -7.94
CA ILE A 37 6.13 18.50 -7.08
C ILE A 37 5.94 19.79 -7.89
N ILE A 38 6.85 20.06 -8.83
CA ILE A 38 6.79 21.29 -9.65
C ILE A 38 5.90 21.16 -10.90
N GLY A 39 5.22 20.01 -11.04
CA GLY A 39 4.30 19.75 -12.15
C GLY A 39 4.97 19.45 -13.49
N GLU A 40 6.22 19.04 -13.49
CA GLU A 40 6.93 18.62 -14.70
C GLU A 40 6.75 17.12 -14.98
N MET A 41 6.82 16.75 -16.26
CA MET A 41 6.71 15.36 -16.67
C MET A 41 7.88 14.52 -16.17
N ILE A 42 7.51 13.37 -15.59
CA ILE A 42 8.49 12.33 -15.21
C ILE A 42 8.90 11.50 -16.42
N GLY A 43 10.06 10.87 -16.33
CA GLY A 43 10.61 10.03 -17.41
C GLY A 43 11.32 8.79 -16.89
N THR A 44 11.64 7.88 -17.81
CA THR A 44 12.54 6.77 -17.54
C THR A 44 13.96 7.30 -17.33
N CYS A 45 14.59 6.91 -16.24
CA CYS A 45 15.96 7.31 -15.90
C CYS A 45 16.92 6.18 -16.28
N ASN A 46 17.43 6.23 -17.51
CA ASN A 46 18.31 5.18 -18.07
C ASN A 46 19.70 5.17 -17.46
N ASP A 47 20.17 6.30 -16.94
CA ASP A 47 21.46 6.49 -16.28
C ASP A 47 21.49 5.80 -14.91
N THR A 48 20.48 6.01 -14.08
CA THR A 48 20.39 5.41 -12.72
C THR A 48 19.73 4.03 -12.72
N LYS A 49 18.94 3.70 -13.74
CA LYS A 49 18.21 2.43 -13.90
C LYS A 49 17.33 2.07 -12.70
N ASP A 50 16.81 3.07 -12.00
CA ASP A 50 15.99 2.94 -10.80
C ASP A 50 14.54 3.42 -10.98
N ALA A 51 14.23 4.17 -12.06
CA ALA A 51 12.94 4.75 -12.34
C ALA A 51 12.50 4.53 -13.79
N TYR A 52 11.33 3.90 -13.97
CA TYR A 52 10.84 3.52 -15.30
C TYR A 52 9.39 3.93 -15.52
N ILE A 53 9.07 4.28 -16.77
CA ILE A 53 7.70 4.45 -17.26
C ILE A 53 7.48 3.48 -18.40
N ILE A 54 6.50 2.58 -18.24
CA ILE A 54 6.15 1.58 -19.25
C ILE A 54 4.75 1.89 -19.78
N LYS A 55 4.66 2.21 -21.07
CA LYS A 55 3.40 2.53 -21.73
C LYS A 55 2.59 1.26 -21.97
N ARG A 56 1.33 1.24 -21.48
CA ARG A 56 0.33 0.19 -21.73
C ARG A 56 -1.04 0.83 -21.88
N GLN A 57 -1.87 0.30 -22.79
CA GLN A 57 -3.18 0.92 -23.12
C GLN A 57 -4.36 0.15 -22.52
N SER A 58 -4.34 -1.17 -22.62
CA SER A 58 -5.44 -2.00 -22.12
C SER A 58 -5.24 -2.45 -20.67
N PRO A 59 -6.32 -2.64 -19.89
CA PRO A 59 -6.22 -3.17 -18.54
C PRO A 59 -5.45 -4.49 -18.47
N LYS A 60 -5.70 -5.40 -19.40
CA LYS A 60 -5.02 -6.70 -19.46
C LYS A 60 -3.51 -6.53 -19.66
N SER A 61 -3.08 -5.69 -20.59
CA SER A 61 -1.65 -5.44 -20.84
C SER A 61 -0.95 -4.77 -19.65
N VAL A 62 -1.68 -3.99 -18.84
CA VAL A 62 -1.15 -3.43 -17.58
C VAL A 62 -0.98 -4.52 -16.53
N GLN A 63 -1.98 -5.40 -16.36
CA GLN A 63 -1.93 -6.52 -15.42
C GLN A 63 -0.74 -7.44 -15.73
N ASP A 64 -0.62 -7.89 -16.99
CA ASP A 64 0.46 -8.77 -17.42
C ASP A 64 1.84 -8.12 -17.23
N CYS A 65 1.96 -6.83 -17.59
CA CYS A 65 3.21 -6.10 -17.40
C CYS A 65 3.61 -5.94 -15.93
N ILE A 66 2.65 -5.78 -15.01
CA ILE A 66 2.93 -5.73 -13.56
C ILE A 66 3.45 -7.10 -13.08
N ILE A 67 2.76 -8.18 -13.44
CA ILE A 67 3.17 -9.55 -13.08
C ILE A 67 4.58 -9.85 -13.62
N ASP A 68 4.84 -9.55 -14.88
CA ASP A 68 6.14 -9.76 -15.50
C ASP A 68 7.24 -8.90 -14.86
N SER A 69 6.92 -7.68 -14.45
CA SER A 69 7.87 -6.81 -13.74
C SER A 69 8.26 -7.40 -12.39
N ILE A 70 7.29 -7.93 -11.64
CA ILE A 70 7.57 -8.63 -10.38
C ILE A 70 8.43 -9.88 -10.62
N LYS A 71 8.07 -10.72 -11.61
CA LYS A 71 8.84 -11.91 -11.97
C LYS A 71 10.30 -11.57 -12.28
N ARG A 72 10.54 -10.51 -13.07
CA ARG A 72 11.90 -10.05 -13.41
C ARG A 72 12.67 -9.54 -12.19
N LEU A 73 12.01 -8.85 -11.27
CA LEU A 73 12.65 -8.40 -10.03
C LEU A 73 13.03 -9.59 -9.16
N LEU A 74 12.16 -10.60 -9.03
CA LEU A 74 12.42 -11.81 -8.24
C LEU A 74 13.58 -12.67 -8.77
N LEU A 75 14.04 -12.47 -10.01
CA LEU A 75 15.28 -13.09 -10.52
C LEU A 75 16.56 -12.48 -9.91
N ARG A 76 16.43 -11.33 -9.24
CA ARG A 76 17.56 -10.64 -8.61
C ARG A 76 17.58 -10.97 -7.12
N PRO A 77 18.74 -11.31 -6.52
CA PRO A 77 18.84 -11.78 -5.13
C PRO A 77 18.37 -10.75 -4.10
N ASP A 78 18.41 -9.46 -4.43
CA ASP A 78 18.04 -8.37 -3.51
C ASP A 78 16.53 -8.19 -3.35
N TYR A 79 15.71 -8.84 -4.19
CA TYR A 79 14.26 -8.68 -4.21
C TYR A 79 13.53 -9.95 -3.78
N SER A 80 12.49 -9.76 -2.98
CA SER A 80 11.53 -10.78 -2.57
C SER A 80 10.12 -10.22 -2.65
N LEU A 81 9.11 -11.06 -2.56
CA LEU A 81 7.72 -10.59 -2.53
C LEU A 81 7.46 -9.64 -1.35
N ASP A 82 8.22 -9.74 -0.25
CA ASP A 82 8.04 -8.89 0.93
C ASP A 82 8.49 -7.46 0.69
N ASN A 83 9.52 -7.26 -0.15
CA ASN A 83 10.08 -5.94 -0.42
C ASN A 83 9.69 -5.34 -1.78
N ILE A 84 8.78 -6.01 -2.52
CA ILE A 84 8.13 -5.50 -3.72
C ILE A 84 6.67 -5.17 -3.40
N GLN A 85 6.19 -3.98 -3.76
CA GLN A 85 4.81 -3.57 -3.50
C GLN A 85 4.13 -2.99 -4.74
N VAL A 86 2.93 -3.50 -5.04
CA VAL A 86 2.04 -2.87 -6.03
C VAL A 86 1.18 -1.82 -5.31
N LEU A 87 1.20 -0.57 -5.81
CA LEU A 87 0.42 0.54 -5.26
C LEU A 87 -0.63 1.01 -6.25
N CYS A 88 -1.90 0.82 -5.91
CA CYS A 88 -3.03 1.21 -6.77
C CYS A 88 -3.71 2.49 -6.26
N PRO A 89 -4.17 3.38 -7.15
CA PRO A 89 -4.96 4.54 -6.77
C PRO A 89 -6.29 4.20 -6.10
N GLN A 90 -6.90 3.06 -6.42
CA GLN A 90 -8.23 2.65 -5.93
C GLN A 90 -8.31 1.16 -5.58
N ARG A 91 -9.41 0.76 -4.90
CA ARG A 91 -9.63 -0.63 -4.48
C ARG A 91 -10.30 -1.47 -5.55
N ASP A 92 -11.33 -0.93 -6.18
CA ASP A 92 -12.21 -1.64 -7.10
C ASP A 92 -11.78 -1.48 -8.56
N GLY A 93 -12.37 -2.30 -9.45
CA GLY A 93 -12.08 -2.28 -10.87
C GLY A 93 -10.95 -3.24 -11.29
N SER A 94 -10.76 -3.37 -12.61
CA SER A 94 -9.79 -4.30 -13.20
C SER A 94 -8.33 -4.01 -12.86
N LEU A 95 -8.01 -2.78 -12.44
CA LEU A 95 -6.68 -2.36 -11.98
C LEU A 95 -6.71 -1.82 -10.55
N GLY A 96 -7.68 -2.26 -9.74
CA GLY A 96 -7.77 -1.99 -8.32
C GLY A 96 -7.04 -3.03 -7.47
N THR A 97 -6.87 -2.73 -6.17
CA THR A 97 -6.13 -3.61 -5.24
C THR A 97 -6.73 -4.99 -5.13
N TYR A 98 -8.06 -5.12 -5.15
CA TYR A 98 -8.71 -6.43 -5.03
C TYR A 98 -8.38 -7.34 -6.22
N MET A 99 -8.41 -6.80 -7.44
CA MET A 99 -8.06 -7.57 -8.63
C MET A 99 -6.58 -7.94 -8.61
N PHE A 100 -5.68 -7.01 -8.28
CA PHE A 100 -4.26 -7.34 -8.19
C PHE A 100 -3.96 -8.33 -7.07
N ASN A 101 -4.59 -8.24 -5.91
CA ASN A 101 -4.45 -9.23 -4.86
C ASN A 101 -4.85 -10.63 -5.33
N TYR A 102 -5.96 -10.74 -6.10
CA TYR A 102 -6.37 -12.01 -6.70
C TYR A 102 -5.34 -12.53 -7.72
N LEU A 103 -4.93 -11.68 -8.67
CA LEU A 103 -3.99 -12.08 -9.73
C LEU A 103 -2.62 -12.46 -9.17
N LEU A 104 -2.09 -11.67 -8.24
CA LEU A 104 -0.79 -11.90 -7.64
C LEU A 104 -0.81 -13.11 -6.69
N GLN A 105 -1.90 -13.31 -5.94
CA GLN A 105 -2.08 -14.53 -5.18
C GLN A 105 -2.07 -15.77 -6.08
N LYS A 106 -2.84 -15.73 -7.19
CA LYS A 106 -2.89 -16.84 -8.15
C LYS A 106 -1.52 -17.15 -8.74
N GLU A 107 -0.71 -16.13 -9.01
CA GLU A 107 0.60 -16.28 -9.63
C GLU A 107 1.69 -16.72 -8.66
N PHE A 108 1.71 -16.13 -7.45
CA PHE A 108 2.83 -16.29 -6.51
C PHE A 108 2.49 -17.17 -5.30
N ASN A 109 1.23 -17.45 -5.05
CA ASN A 109 0.78 -18.39 -4.03
C ASN A 109 -0.30 -19.31 -4.59
N SER A 110 0.09 -20.26 -5.44
CA SER A 110 -0.80 -21.24 -6.04
C SER A 110 -1.19 -22.40 -5.10
N THR A 111 -0.76 -22.39 -3.85
CA THR A 111 -1.04 -23.43 -2.85
C THR A 111 -2.53 -23.70 -2.77
N ASP A 112 -2.93 -24.95 -2.89
CA ASP A 112 -4.33 -25.37 -2.64
C ASP A 112 -4.47 -25.69 -1.14
N ASP A 113 -4.89 -24.69 -0.38
CA ASP A 113 -5.09 -24.81 1.05
C ASP A 113 -6.53 -25.29 1.34
N VAL A 114 -6.65 -26.47 1.92
CA VAL A 114 -7.94 -27.07 2.31
C VAL A 114 -8.68 -26.18 3.33
N ASN A 115 -7.94 -25.47 4.16
CA ASN A 115 -8.47 -24.61 5.23
C ASN A 115 -8.73 -23.16 4.78
N LYS A 116 -8.57 -22.85 3.48
CA LYS A 116 -8.77 -21.49 2.96
C LYS A 116 -10.07 -20.85 3.45
N ILE A 117 -10.01 -19.54 3.68
CA ILE A 117 -11.14 -18.75 4.19
C ILE A 117 -11.56 -17.74 3.14
N LEU A 118 -12.84 -17.74 2.75
CA LEU A 118 -13.37 -16.77 1.80
C LEU A 118 -13.30 -15.37 2.41
N ARG A 119 -12.47 -14.50 1.81
CA ARG A 119 -12.34 -13.10 2.22
C ARG A 119 -13.29 -12.19 1.45
N LYS A 120 -13.37 -12.34 0.12
CA LYS A 120 -14.17 -11.45 -0.72
C LYS A 120 -14.65 -12.12 -2.00
N LYS A 121 -15.86 -11.73 -2.44
CA LYS A 121 -16.38 -12.02 -3.79
C LYS A 121 -16.26 -10.76 -4.64
N LEU A 122 -15.61 -10.86 -5.80
CA LEU A 122 -15.38 -9.76 -6.74
C LEU A 122 -16.22 -10.02 -7.99
N LYS A 123 -17.06 -9.06 -8.38
CA LYS A 123 -17.77 -9.11 -9.66
C LYS A 123 -16.91 -8.41 -10.71
N ILE A 124 -16.54 -9.11 -11.76
CA ILE A 124 -15.79 -8.58 -12.89
C ILE A 124 -16.61 -8.70 -14.17
N LYS A 125 -16.45 -7.73 -15.07
CA LYS A 125 -16.98 -7.83 -16.43
C LYS A 125 -15.91 -8.48 -17.30
N THR A 126 -16.26 -9.58 -17.96
CA THR A 126 -15.40 -10.22 -18.97
C THR A 126 -15.37 -9.40 -20.25
N GLU A 127 -14.47 -9.73 -21.16
CA GLU A 127 -14.40 -9.08 -22.48
C GLU A 127 -15.69 -9.25 -23.29
N ASN A 128 -16.42 -10.33 -23.07
CA ASN A 128 -17.71 -10.62 -23.70
C ASN A 128 -18.89 -9.88 -23.04
N GLY A 129 -18.64 -9.02 -22.04
CA GLY A 129 -19.68 -8.25 -21.33
C GLY A 129 -20.41 -9.03 -20.22
N GLU A 130 -20.12 -10.31 -20.03
CA GLU A 130 -20.67 -11.12 -18.96
C GLU A 130 -20.08 -10.75 -17.60
N THR A 131 -20.85 -10.98 -16.54
CA THR A 131 -20.36 -10.75 -15.17
C THR A 131 -19.94 -12.08 -14.56
N GLU A 132 -18.65 -12.22 -14.31
CA GLU A 132 -18.08 -13.34 -13.58
C GLU A 132 -17.85 -12.97 -12.11
N THR A 133 -18.01 -13.96 -11.21
CA THR A 133 -17.72 -13.79 -9.78
C THR A 133 -16.44 -14.53 -9.42
N ILE A 134 -15.39 -13.76 -9.12
CA ILE A 134 -14.14 -14.27 -8.59
C ILE A 134 -14.21 -14.31 -7.06
N LYS A 135 -13.66 -15.38 -6.47
CA LYS A 135 -13.56 -15.54 -5.01
C LYS A 135 -12.10 -15.38 -4.58
N LEU A 136 -11.85 -14.42 -3.71
CA LEU A 136 -10.55 -14.20 -3.08
C LEU A 136 -10.57 -14.86 -1.69
N TYR A 137 -9.63 -15.76 -1.45
CA TYR A 137 -9.51 -16.53 -0.21
C TYR A 137 -8.22 -16.19 0.51
N PHE A 138 -8.22 -16.19 1.84
CA PHE A 138 -6.99 -16.32 2.61
C PHE A 138 -6.48 -17.75 2.53
N LYS A 139 -5.17 -17.90 2.30
CA LYS A 139 -4.44 -19.16 2.24
C LYS A 139 -3.12 -19.04 2.99
N LYS A 140 -2.58 -20.18 3.44
CA LYS A 140 -1.22 -20.24 3.97
C LYS A 140 -0.24 -19.63 2.95
N GLY A 141 0.71 -18.83 3.42
CA GLY A 141 1.69 -18.12 2.59
C GLY A 141 1.22 -16.82 2.01
N ASP A 142 -0.05 -16.40 2.22
CA ASP A 142 -0.53 -15.12 1.73
C ASP A 142 0.12 -13.96 2.47
N LYS A 143 0.45 -12.92 1.70
CA LYS A 143 0.86 -11.63 2.20
C LYS A 143 -0.37 -10.84 2.65
N VAL A 144 -0.38 -10.43 3.91
CA VAL A 144 -1.53 -9.73 4.52
C VAL A 144 -1.10 -8.46 5.26
N ILE A 145 -2.06 -7.58 5.50
CA ILE A 145 -1.90 -6.34 6.26
C ILE A 145 -3.00 -6.26 7.32
N HIS A 146 -2.62 -5.86 8.53
CA HIS A 146 -3.56 -5.49 9.56
C HIS A 146 -4.14 -4.10 9.31
N ILE A 147 -5.47 -3.92 9.42
CA ILE A 147 -6.16 -2.72 8.91
C ILE A 147 -6.87 -1.87 9.94
N LYS A 148 -6.73 -2.22 11.22
CA LYS A 148 -7.26 -1.45 12.36
C LYS A 148 -6.22 -1.44 13.48
N ASN A 149 -6.28 -0.45 14.38
CA ASN A 149 -5.53 -0.56 15.61
C ASN A 149 -6.30 -1.48 16.56
N ASN A 150 -5.65 -2.52 17.06
CA ASN A 150 -6.22 -3.42 18.06
C ASN A 150 -5.19 -3.59 19.19
N TYR A 151 -5.42 -2.88 20.30
CA TYR A 151 -4.49 -2.83 21.43
C TYR A 151 -4.64 -4.01 22.40
N ASP A 152 -5.65 -4.88 22.19
CA ASP A 152 -5.92 -6.06 23.01
C ASP A 152 -5.34 -7.35 22.41
N MET A 153 -4.76 -7.28 21.20
CA MET A 153 -4.17 -8.45 20.55
C MET A 153 -2.90 -8.89 21.24
N ASP A 154 -2.81 -10.20 21.48
CA ASP A 154 -1.63 -10.83 22.05
C ASP A 154 -0.62 -11.22 20.95
N TRP A 155 0.64 -11.04 21.28
CA TRP A 155 1.75 -11.51 20.45
C TRP A 155 2.32 -12.82 20.99
N TYR A 156 2.83 -13.65 20.09
CA TYR A 156 3.41 -14.93 20.39
C TYR A 156 4.81 -15.05 19.74
N ILE A 157 5.67 -15.82 20.41
CA ILE A 157 6.99 -16.25 19.90
C ILE A 157 7.01 -17.78 19.84
N LYS A 158 7.87 -18.37 19.03
CA LYS A 158 8.12 -19.82 19.06
C LYS A 158 9.25 -20.13 20.03
N ASP A 159 9.04 -21.15 20.88
CA ASP A 159 10.10 -21.70 21.71
C ASP A 159 11.03 -22.63 20.91
N GLU A 160 12.01 -23.23 21.60
CA GLU A 160 12.99 -24.15 21.01
C GLU A 160 12.34 -25.42 20.39
N PHE A 161 11.13 -25.77 20.82
CA PHE A 161 10.34 -26.89 20.31
C PHE A 161 9.31 -26.48 19.25
N GLY A 162 9.24 -25.21 18.90
CA GLY A 162 8.30 -24.66 17.91
C GLY A 162 6.89 -24.41 18.47
N ALA A 163 6.67 -24.50 19.78
CA ALA A 163 5.42 -24.17 20.42
C ALA A 163 5.25 -22.65 20.57
N TYR A 164 4.00 -22.18 20.42
CA TYR A 164 3.70 -20.74 20.55
C TYR A 164 3.55 -20.37 22.02
N ILE A 165 4.40 -19.46 22.48
CA ILE A 165 4.38 -18.89 23.84
C ILE A 165 3.98 -17.42 23.74
N LYS A 166 3.06 -16.98 24.62
CA LYS A 166 2.64 -15.57 24.68
C LYS A 166 3.82 -14.67 25.03
N ASP A 167 4.08 -13.66 24.18
CA ASP A 167 5.06 -12.61 24.46
C ASP A 167 4.46 -11.60 25.45
N LYS A 168 5.01 -11.53 26.65
CA LYS A 168 4.55 -10.62 27.69
C LYS A 168 5.00 -9.16 27.50
N LYS A 169 5.91 -8.92 26.55
CA LYS A 169 6.52 -7.59 26.33
C LYS A 169 5.80 -6.77 25.27
N THR A 170 5.14 -7.44 24.32
CA THR A 170 4.49 -6.80 23.19
C THR A 170 2.98 -7.01 23.28
N ILE A 171 2.23 -5.93 23.26
CA ILE A 171 0.76 -5.95 23.29
C ILE A 171 0.23 -5.05 22.20
N GLY A 172 -0.84 -5.50 21.56
CA GLY A 172 -1.53 -4.76 20.51
C GLY A 172 -0.82 -4.75 19.15
N ILE A 173 -1.59 -4.61 18.12
CA ILE A 173 -1.14 -4.49 16.73
C ILE A 173 -1.71 -3.22 16.12
N THR A 174 -0.93 -2.54 15.30
CA THR A 174 -1.31 -1.27 14.69
C THR A 174 -1.72 -1.42 13.22
N ASN A 175 -2.56 -0.50 12.77
CA ASN A 175 -2.95 -0.42 11.37
C ASN A 175 -1.72 -0.18 10.48
N GLY A 176 -1.56 -1.02 9.47
CA GLY A 176 -0.48 -0.92 8.49
C GLY A 176 0.60 -1.98 8.65
N GLU A 177 0.59 -2.78 9.71
CA GLU A 177 1.53 -3.87 9.89
C GLU A 177 1.29 -4.98 8.87
N CYS A 178 2.34 -5.34 8.13
CA CYS A 178 2.31 -6.37 7.09
C CYS A 178 2.94 -7.67 7.60
N GLY A 179 2.31 -8.79 7.28
CA GLY A 179 2.76 -10.12 7.67
C GLY A 179 2.41 -11.18 6.63
N ILE A 180 2.77 -12.42 6.95
CA ILE A 180 2.52 -13.60 6.13
C ILE A 180 1.64 -14.58 6.91
N ILE A 181 0.62 -15.15 6.28
CA ILE A 181 -0.19 -16.20 6.88
C ILE A 181 0.68 -17.46 7.05
N GLU A 182 1.04 -17.74 8.27
CA GLU A 182 1.83 -18.93 8.64
C GLU A 182 1.00 -20.19 8.55
N SER A 183 -0.22 -20.16 9.06
CA SER A 183 -1.17 -21.29 8.99
C SER A 183 -2.61 -20.85 9.17
N ILE A 184 -3.53 -21.70 8.71
CA ILE A 184 -4.97 -21.62 8.96
C ILE A 184 -5.41 -22.95 9.57
N ASN A 185 -5.90 -22.91 10.78
CA ASN A 185 -6.20 -24.12 11.57
C ASN A 185 -7.67 -24.14 12.02
N LEU A 186 -8.21 -25.34 12.15
CA LEU A 186 -9.45 -25.57 12.89
C LEU A 186 -9.08 -25.83 14.35
N VAL A 187 -9.57 -25.00 15.24
CA VAL A 187 -9.38 -25.12 16.68
C VAL A 187 -10.66 -25.66 17.30
N LYS A 188 -10.53 -26.71 18.12
CA LYS A 188 -11.66 -27.29 18.87
C LYS A 188 -11.46 -26.96 20.33
N ASN A 189 -12.39 -26.21 20.89
CA ASN A 189 -12.59 -26.08 22.33
C ASN A 189 -13.71 -26.99 22.78
N ASN A 190 -13.83 -27.23 24.09
CA ASN A 190 -14.87 -28.10 24.69
C ASN A 190 -16.32 -27.69 24.31
N LYS A 191 -16.54 -26.51 23.70
CA LYS A 191 -17.85 -25.95 23.37
C LYS A 191 -18.03 -25.61 21.89
N GLU A 192 -16.94 -25.29 21.15
CA GLU A 192 -17.03 -24.73 19.80
C GLU A 192 -15.88 -25.16 18.91
N VAL A 193 -16.12 -25.15 17.59
CA VAL A 193 -15.10 -25.34 16.57
C VAL A 193 -15.01 -24.04 15.79
N TYR A 194 -13.84 -23.42 15.77
CA TYR A 194 -13.62 -22.17 15.07
C TYR A 194 -12.35 -22.22 14.22
N LYS A 195 -12.26 -21.28 13.27
CA LYS A 195 -11.06 -21.12 12.45
C LYS A 195 -10.10 -20.10 13.07
N ARG A 196 -8.81 -20.41 13.02
CA ARG A 196 -7.73 -19.51 13.46
C ARG A 196 -6.78 -19.27 12.30
N ILE A 197 -6.52 -17.99 12.00
CA ILE A 197 -5.40 -17.58 11.15
C ILE A 197 -4.24 -17.18 12.06
N ILE A 198 -3.07 -17.77 11.85
CA ILE A 198 -1.83 -17.33 12.49
C ILE A 198 -1.05 -16.52 11.46
N VAL A 199 -0.78 -15.26 11.78
CA VAL A 199 0.02 -14.38 10.93
C VAL A 199 1.38 -14.17 11.59
N ARG A 200 2.43 -14.33 10.80
CA ARG A 200 3.80 -14.02 11.20
C ARG A 200 4.15 -12.60 10.75
N TYR A 201 4.53 -11.78 11.72
CA TYR A 201 5.07 -10.43 11.54
C TYR A 201 6.53 -10.46 11.98
N GLU A 202 7.47 -10.40 11.02
CA GLU A 202 8.91 -10.61 11.26
C GLU A 202 9.16 -11.94 11.96
N ASP A 203 9.55 -11.93 13.24
CA ASP A 203 9.84 -13.08 14.09
C ASP A 203 8.74 -13.44 15.11
N LYS A 204 7.66 -12.65 15.14
CA LYS A 204 6.54 -12.81 16.07
C LYS A 204 5.23 -13.18 15.35
N PHE A 205 4.27 -13.65 16.13
CA PHE A 205 3.02 -14.18 15.61
C PHE A 205 1.81 -13.55 16.31
N VAL A 206 0.74 -13.35 15.56
CA VAL A 206 -0.55 -12.90 16.06
C VAL A 206 -1.63 -13.88 15.61
N PHE A 207 -2.58 -14.20 16.50
CA PHE A 207 -3.66 -15.14 16.27
C PHE A 207 -4.95 -14.38 16.02
N TYR A 208 -5.65 -14.72 14.95
CA TYR A 208 -6.96 -14.17 14.57
C TYR A 208 -7.97 -15.30 14.62
N ASP A 209 -8.93 -15.21 15.54
CA ASP A 209 -9.96 -16.21 15.78
C ASP A 209 -11.30 -15.69 15.25
N ASP A 210 -11.90 -16.43 14.26
CA ASP A 210 -13.20 -16.20 13.62
C ASP A 210 -13.47 -14.80 13.04
N ASP A 211 -12.94 -13.72 13.58
CA ASP A 211 -13.02 -12.36 13.03
C ASP A 211 -11.76 -12.03 12.23
N PHE A 212 -11.89 -12.11 10.90
CA PHE A 212 -10.81 -11.81 9.98
C PHE A 212 -10.98 -10.44 9.31
N ASP A 213 -11.91 -9.61 9.77
CA ASP A 213 -12.18 -8.30 9.18
C ASP A 213 -11.06 -7.29 9.41
N GLU A 214 -10.18 -7.58 10.35
CA GLU A 214 -8.97 -6.80 10.60
C GLU A 214 -7.81 -7.14 9.65
N LEU A 215 -7.95 -8.19 8.80
CA LEU A 215 -6.94 -8.58 7.81
C LEU A 215 -7.40 -8.28 6.38
N GLU A 216 -6.48 -7.81 5.55
CA GLU A 216 -6.62 -7.75 4.10
C GLU A 216 -5.37 -8.32 3.41
N HIS A 217 -5.51 -8.77 2.15
CA HIS A 217 -4.34 -9.13 1.34
C HIS A 217 -3.49 -7.88 1.06
N SER A 218 -2.18 -8.06 1.02
CA SER A 218 -1.22 -6.97 0.83
C SER A 218 -0.24 -7.16 -0.33
N TYR A 219 -0.51 -8.04 -1.29
CA TYR A 219 0.25 -8.05 -2.55
C TYR A 219 0.11 -6.73 -3.28
N ALA A 220 -1.10 -6.13 -3.24
CA ALA A 220 -1.37 -4.79 -3.72
C ALA A 220 -2.10 -3.97 -2.66
N LEU A 221 -1.64 -2.74 -2.42
CA LEU A 221 -2.21 -1.79 -1.48
C LEU A 221 -2.69 -0.53 -2.19
N THR A 222 -3.63 0.20 -1.56
CA THR A 222 -3.92 1.56 -2.02
C THR A 222 -2.78 2.51 -1.63
N ILE A 223 -2.54 3.51 -2.46
CA ILE A 223 -1.53 4.54 -2.19
C ILE A 223 -1.75 5.20 -0.81
N HIS A 224 -2.99 5.41 -0.40
CA HIS A 224 -3.28 5.96 0.93
C HIS A 224 -2.80 5.05 2.08
N ARG A 225 -2.92 3.73 1.92
CA ARG A 225 -2.45 2.77 2.93
C ARG A 225 -0.94 2.59 2.97
N SER A 226 -0.23 3.01 1.93
CA SER A 226 1.23 2.98 1.89
C SER A 226 1.89 4.12 2.67
N GLN A 227 1.12 5.07 3.19
CA GLN A 227 1.65 6.18 3.97
C GLN A 227 2.32 5.65 5.25
N GLY A 228 3.55 6.09 5.48
CA GLY A 228 4.38 5.62 6.61
C GLY A 228 5.28 4.42 6.28
N SER A 229 4.93 3.63 5.27
CA SER A 229 5.71 2.46 4.84
C SER A 229 6.63 2.79 3.66
N GLN A 230 7.58 1.88 3.39
CA GLN A 230 8.48 1.95 2.24
C GLN A 230 8.89 0.54 1.79
N TRP A 231 9.26 0.38 0.52
CA TRP A 231 9.66 -0.90 -0.06
C TRP A 231 10.82 -0.70 -1.03
N LYS A 232 11.64 -1.71 -1.22
CA LYS A 232 12.74 -1.66 -2.19
C LYS A 232 12.24 -1.38 -3.61
N ALA A 233 11.13 -1.99 -4.01
CA ALA A 233 10.53 -1.75 -5.32
C ALA A 233 9.03 -1.41 -5.21
N ILE A 234 8.62 -0.38 -5.96
CA ILE A 234 7.23 0.03 -6.15
C ILE A 234 6.83 -0.11 -7.61
N ILE A 235 5.66 -0.69 -7.85
CA ILE A 235 5.05 -0.79 -9.17
C ILE A 235 3.65 -0.19 -9.12
N MET A 236 3.34 0.75 -10.01
CA MET A 236 2.08 1.50 -9.98
C MET A 236 1.34 1.45 -11.32
N PRO A 237 0.07 1.02 -11.37
CA PRO A 237 -0.80 1.22 -12.52
C PRO A 237 -1.38 2.64 -12.54
N ILE A 238 -1.22 3.38 -13.63
CA ILE A 238 -1.85 4.71 -13.82
C ILE A 238 -2.56 4.74 -15.17
N VAL A 239 -3.89 4.73 -15.13
CA VAL A 239 -4.76 4.70 -16.32
C VAL A 239 -6.03 5.53 -16.12
N LYS A 240 -6.84 5.69 -17.18
CA LYS A 240 -8.10 6.44 -17.20
C LYS A 240 -9.07 6.06 -16.07
N GLN A 241 -9.23 4.77 -15.78
CA GLN A 241 -10.19 4.34 -14.74
C GLN A 241 -9.90 4.93 -13.34
N HIS A 242 -8.66 5.40 -13.11
CA HIS A 242 -8.25 6.00 -11.85
C HIS A 242 -8.50 7.52 -11.74
N PHE A 243 -9.09 8.16 -12.78
CA PHE A 243 -9.10 9.63 -12.95
C PHE A 243 -9.60 10.39 -11.72
N ASN A 244 -10.64 9.89 -11.03
CA ASN A 244 -11.20 10.52 -9.83
C ASN A 244 -10.20 10.63 -8.66
N MET A 245 -9.24 9.72 -8.60
CA MET A 245 -8.24 9.63 -7.53
C MET A 245 -6.94 10.31 -7.91
N LEU A 246 -6.67 10.44 -9.24
CA LEU A 246 -5.39 10.95 -9.72
C LEU A 246 -5.22 12.43 -9.40
N ASN A 247 -4.18 12.73 -8.63
CA ASN A 247 -3.70 14.08 -8.37
C ASN A 247 -2.21 14.05 -8.05
N ASN A 248 -1.59 15.23 -8.05
CA ASN A 248 -0.16 15.42 -7.85
C ASN A 248 0.32 14.80 -6.52
N ASN A 249 -0.36 15.09 -5.41
CA ASN A 249 0.01 14.60 -4.08
C ASN A 249 -0.08 13.08 -3.97
N LEU A 250 -1.09 12.46 -4.61
CA LEU A 250 -1.24 11.01 -4.62
C LEU A 250 -0.07 10.36 -5.36
N LEU A 251 0.27 10.87 -6.55
CA LEU A 251 1.38 10.34 -7.36
C LEU A 251 2.71 10.52 -6.63
N TYR A 252 2.96 11.70 -6.07
CA TYR A 252 4.15 11.97 -5.27
C TYR A 252 4.28 11.02 -4.07
N THR A 253 3.17 10.84 -3.33
CA THR A 253 3.14 9.93 -2.16
C THR A 253 3.53 8.52 -2.57
N ALA A 254 2.95 7.99 -3.64
CA ALA A 254 3.27 6.64 -4.13
C ALA A 254 4.71 6.54 -4.62
N TYR A 255 5.15 7.54 -5.38
CA TYR A 255 6.47 7.56 -6.00
C TYR A 255 7.60 7.52 -4.95
N THR A 256 7.42 8.27 -3.86
CA THR A 256 8.38 8.36 -2.76
C THR A 256 8.36 7.16 -1.79
N ARG A 257 7.51 6.14 -2.02
CA ARG A 257 7.55 4.88 -1.24
C ARG A 257 8.66 3.93 -1.70
N ALA A 258 9.20 4.13 -2.91
CA ALA A 258 10.26 3.32 -3.45
C ALA A 258 11.62 3.71 -2.85
N GLU A 259 12.41 2.71 -2.45
CA GLU A 259 13.78 2.90 -1.99
C GLU A 259 14.79 2.77 -3.14
N LEU A 260 14.68 1.71 -3.94
CA LEU A 260 15.67 1.34 -4.94
C LEU A 260 15.12 1.28 -6.37
N PHE A 261 13.81 1.03 -6.54
CA PHE A 261 13.24 0.79 -7.85
C PHE A 261 11.78 1.25 -7.94
N ASN A 262 11.46 2.02 -8.96
CA ASN A 262 10.12 2.54 -9.19
C ASN A 262 9.68 2.32 -10.65
N VAL A 263 8.49 1.75 -10.85
CA VAL A 263 7.90 1.55 -12.16
C VAL A 263 6.48 2.09 -12.20
N VAL A 264 6.21 3.00 -13.11
CA VAL A 264 4.86 3.46 -13.45
C VAL A 264 4.43 2.79 -14.76
N ILE A 265 3.33 2.04 -14.73
CA ILE A 265 2.83 1.28 -15.88
C ILE A 265 1.46 1.81 -16.27
N GLY A 266 1.28 2.23 -17.50
CA GLY A 266 -0.03 2.67 -17.99
C GLY A 266 0.00 3.71 -19.10
N GLN A 267 -0.94 4.65 -19.02
CA GLN A 267 -1.23 5.62 -20.07
C GLN A 267 -0.58 6.96 -19.76
N LEU A 268 0.31 7.45 -20.63
CA LEU A 268 1.07 8.69 -20.39
C LEU A 268 0.19 9.91 -20.16
N GLU A 269 -0.92 10.00 -20.85
CA GLU A 269 -1.89 11.09 -20.70
C GLU A 269 -2.44 11.18 -19.28
N TRP A 270 -2.67 10.03 -18.62
CA TRP A 270 -3.18 9.98 -17.25
C TRP A 270 -2.09 10.17 -16.20
N ILE A 271 -0.85 9.80 -16.51
CA ILE A 271 0.33 10.17 -15.71
C ILE A 271 0.49 11.70 -15.75
N HIS A 272 0.42 12.31 -16.95
CA HIS A 272 0.47 13.76 -17.11
C HIS A 272 -0.68 14.46 -16.41
N TYR A 273 -1.91 13.94 -16.56
CA TYR A 273 -3.08 14.46 -15.84
C TYR A 273 -2.84 14.45 -14.32
N ALA A 274 -2.36 13.33 -13.75
CA ALA A 274 -2.07 13.23 -12.32
C ALA A 274 -1.07 14.29 -11.85
N ILE A 275 0.00 14.50 -12.60
CA ILE A 275 1.05 15.48 -12.31
C ILE A 275 0.49 16.91 -12.31
N LYS A 276 -0.34 17.25 -13.28
CA LYS A 276 -0.92 18.61 -13.43
C LYS A 276 -2.13 18.87 -12.53
N ASN A 277 -2.74 17.84 -11.95
CA ASN A 277 -3.94 17.97 -11.13
C ASN A 277 -3.59 18.29 -9.67
N TYR A 278 -3.44 19.55 -9.36
CA TYR A 278 -3.27 20.07 -8.00
C TYR A 278 -4.63 20.21 -7.33
N LYS A 279 -5.22 19.12 -6.82
CA LYS A 279 -6.46 19.19 -6.02
C LYS A 279 -6.14 19.71 -4.63
N ILE A 280 -6.11 21.03 -4.48
CA ILE A 280 -6.16 21.68 -3.17
C ILE A 280 -7.64 21.69 -2.75
N ARG A 281 -8.02 20.88 -1.78
CA ARG A 281 -9.30 21.05 -1.09
C ARG A 281 -9.12 22.12 -0.03
N ASP A 282 -9.43 23.35 -0.38
CA ASP A 282 -9.56 24.42 0.61
C ASP A 282 -10.71 24.06 1.55
N ARG A 283 -10.38 23.89 2.81
CA ARG A 283 -11.38 23.74 3.87
C ARG A 283 -11.53 25.10 4.54
N TYR A 284 -12.72 25.64 4.52
CA TYR A 284 -13.07 26.87 5.22
C TYR A 284 -13.20 26.57 6.73
N THR A 285 -12.08 26.53 7.43
CA THR A 285 -12.06 26.18 8.86
C THR A 285 -12.18 27.39 9.78
N GLY A 286 -11.83 28.58 9.33
CA GLY A 286 -11.73 29.79 10.14
C GLY A 286 -10.66 29.71 11.26
N LEU A 287 -9.88 28.62 11.34
CA LEU A 287 -8.88 28.39 12.37
C LEU A 287 -7.73 29.39 12.29
N GLU A 288 -7.24 29.69 11.08
CA GLU A 288 -6.21 30.70 10.84
C GLU A 288 -6.56 32.05 11.50
N LYS A 289 -7.78 32.59 11.21
CA LYS A 289 -8.25 33.85 11.79
C LYS A 289 -8.37 33.79 13.31
N ARG A 290 -8.84 32.67 13.87
CA ARG A 290 -8.97 32.50 15.33
C ARG A 290 -7.61 32.47 16.02
N ILE A 291 -6.61 31.85 15.43
CA ILE A 291 -5.24 31.83 15.95
C ILE A 291 -4.65 33.23 15.97
N ILE A 292 -4.80 33.98 14.86
CA ILE A 292 -4.30 35.37 14.77
C ILE A 292 -4.97 36.24 15.84
N ASN A 293 -6.31 36.26 15.90
CA ASN A 293 -7.04 37.07 16.88
C ASN A 293 -6.69 36.73 18.33
N TYR A 294 -6.53 35.43 18.65
CA TYR A 294 -6.15 35.01 19.99
C TYR A 294 -4.74 35.48 20.35
N TYR A 295 -3.80 35.42 19.43
CA TYR A 295 -2.43 35.86 19.67
C TYR A 295 -2.33 37.37 19.83
N GLU A 296 -3.06 38.13 19.02
CA GLU A 296 -3.15 39.60 19.12
C GLU A 296 -3.79 40.04 20.45
N SER A 297 -4.84 39.34 20.91
CA SER A 297 -5.49 39.65 22.20
C SER A 297 -4.60 39.37 23.43
N LYS A 298 -3.51 38.62 23.29
CA LYS A 298 -2.55 38.33 24.36
C LYS A 298 -1.31 39.23 24.32
N LYS A 299 -1.16 40.09 23.30
CA LYS A 299 -0.06 41.07 23.20
C LYS A 299 -0.38 42.37 23.91
N ILE A 300 -1.61 42.53 24.44
CA ILE A 300 -2.02 43.62 25.30
C ILE A 300 -1.90 43.14 26.77
#